data_d132c1e0b2c630cbd99b5bd5cae1f4fc
#
_entry.id   d132c1e0b2c630cbd99b5bd5cae1f4fc
#
_cell.length_a   1.000
_cell.length_b   1.000
_cell.length_c   1.000
_cell.angle_alpha   90.00
_cell.angle_beta   90.00
_cell.angle_gamma   90.00
#
_symmetry.space_group_name_H-M   'P 1'
#
loop_
_entity.id
_entity.type
_entity.pdbx_description
1 polymer ?
#
loop_
_entity_poly.entity_id
_entity_poly.type
_entity_poly.pdbx_seq_one_letter_code
_entity_poly.pdbx_strand_id
1 'polypeptide(L)'
;MRVWAVANQKGGVGKTTSSIALAGLLAEAGKRVVVVDLDPHGSMTSYFGYDPDSLEHSNYDLFLHKGSVPQGLPGQLLLSTSDERISLLPSSTALATLERQSPGQSGLGLVIAKSLAQLWQDFDYAIIDSPPLLGVLMVNALAASQQLVIPVQTEHLAVKGLERMVNTLAMINRSRKQALPFSIVPTLFDRRTQASMHTLRVLRDKFPEEIWQGYIPVDTRLRDASRAGVTPSQFDGKSRGVLAYRALLKHLLAQQLVAQVA
;
A
#
# COMPACT_ATOMS: atom_id res chain seq x y z
N MET A 1 4.22 3.45 15.91
CA MET A 1 3.70 3.44 14.51
C MET A 1 3.57 2.01 14.00
N ARG A 2 2.53 1.70 13.25
CA ARG A 2 2.33 0.43 12.53
C ARG A 2 2.53 0.65 11.04
N VAL A 3 3.25 -0.23 10.36
CA VAL A 3 3.58 -0.08 8.93
C VAL A 3 2.90 -1.17 8.13
N TRP A 4 2.05 -0.78 7.19
CA TRP A 4 1.37 -1.67 6.24
C TRP A 4 1.86 -1.38 4.82
N ALA A 5 2.19 -2.42 4.05
CA ALA A 5 2.38 -2.30 2.61
C ALA A 5 1.13 -2.74 1.86
N VAL A 6 0.84 -2.06 0.78
CA VAL A 6 -0.18 -2.48 -0.20
C VAL A 6 0.56 -2.81 -1.50
N ALA A 7 0.69 -4.08 -1.83
CA ALA A 7 1.51 -4.53 -2.94
C ALA A 7 0.85 -5.65 -3.76
N ASN A 8 1.04 -5.60 -5.06
CA ASN A 8 0.78 -6.69 -6.01
C ASN A 8 1.57 -6.41 -7.29
N GLN A 9 2.12 -7.46 -7.90
CA GLN A 9 2.88 -7.37 -9.16
C GLN A 9 2.01 -7.08 -10.38
N LYS A 10 0.69 -7.01 -10.23
CA LYS A 10 -0.24 -6.65 -11.27
C LYS A 10 -0.67 -5.17 -11.13
N GLY A 11 -0.64 -4.44 -12.25
CA GLY A 11 -1.19 -3.07 -12.33
C GLY A 11 -2.72 -3.08 -12.32
N GLY A 12 -3.35 -1.98 -11.88
CA GLY A 12 -4.80 -1.78 -11.97
C GLY A 12 -5.65 -2.59 -10.99
N VAL A 13 -5.06 -3.27 -10.01
CA VAL A 13 -5.79 -4.08 -9.01
C VAL A 13 -6.35 -3.29 -7.83
N GLY A 14 -6.16 -1.98 -7.81
CA GLY A 14 -6.65 -1.09 -6.75
C GLY A 14 -5.68 -0.91 -5.58
N LYS A 15 -4.35 -1.02 -5.78
CA LYS A 15 -3.34 -0.77 -4.74
C LYS A 15 -3.51 0.63 -4.14
N THR A 16 -3.33 1.67 -4.93
CA THR A 16 -3.43 3.07 -4.52
C THR A 16 -4.79 3.39 -3.89
N THR A 17 -5.88 2.92 -4.50
CA THR A 17 -7.23 3.08 -3.95
C THR A 17 -7.35 2.44 -2.56
N SER A 18 -6.79 1.24 -2.37
CA SER A 18 -6.80 0.55 -1.07
C SER A 18 -5.96 1.28 -0.04
N SER A 19 -4.78 1.77 -0.44
CA SER A 19 -3.88 2.54 0.42
C SER A 19 -4.58 3.80 0.96
N ILE A 20 -5.19 4.59 0.07
CA ILE A 20 -5.87 5.84 0.44
C ILE A 20 -7.16 5.56 1.23
N ALA A 21 -7.94 4.54 0.85
CA ALA A 21 -9.17 4.18 1.57
C ALA A 21 -8.88 3.73 3.00
N LEU A 22 -7.84 2.91 3.22
CA LEU A 22 -7.42 2.49 4.56
C LEU A 22 -6.86 3.67 5.37
N ALA A 23 -6.06 4.55 4.75
CA ALA A 23 -5.54 5.74 5.39
C ALA A 23 -6.67 6.67 5.86
N GLY A 24 -7.65 6.94 5.00
CA GLY A 24 -8.80 7.78 5.34
C GLY A 24 -9.64 7.21 6.48
N LEU A 25 -9.87 5.91 6.50
CA LEU A 25 -10.62 5.26 7.59
C LEU A 25 -9.85 5.24 8.91
N LEU A 26 -8.51 5.12 8.88
CA LEU A 26 -7.68 5.26 10.08
C LEU A 26 -7.70 6.70 10.59
N ALA A 27 -7.62 7.69 9.71
CA ALA A 27 -7.74 9.12 10.06
C ALA A 27 -9.11 9.44 10.67
N GLU A 28 -10.19 8.91 10.10
CA GLU A 28 -11.56 9.00 10.65
C GLU A 28 -11.63 8.40 12.07
N ALA A 29 -10.87 7.34 12.34
CA ALA A 29 -10.72 6.75 13.67
C ALA A 29 -9.75 7.51 14.59
N GLY A 30 -9.35 8.74 14.24
CA GLY A 30 -8.51 9.63 15.03
C GLY A 30 -7.02 9.31 14.99
N LYS A 31 -6.54 8.46 14.05
CA LYS A 31 -5.13 8.10 13.91
C LYS A 31 -4.39 9.08 13.02
N ARG A 32 -3.13 9.36 13.36
CA ARG A 32 -2.19 10.09 12.51
C ARG A 32 -1.55 9.10 11.53
N VAL A 33 -1.67 9.36 10.24
CA VAL A 33 -1.25 8.43 9.18
C VAL A 33 -0.26 9.11 8.25
N VAL A 34 0.87 8.46 7.98
CA VAL A 34 1.71 8.82 6.85
C VAL A 34 1.44 7.83 5.71
N VAL A 35 1.12 8.34 4.53
CA VAL A 35 1.06 7.56 3.30
C VAL A 35 2.34 7.76 2.50
N VAL A 36 2.91 6.65 2.00
CA VAL A 36 4.18 6.65 1.27
C VAL A 36 3.92 6.14 -0.15
N ASP A 37 4.14 6.99 -1.13
CA ASP A 37 4.00 6.64 -2.54
C ASP A 37 5.34 6.17 -3.09
N LEU A 38 5.53 4.86 -3.26
CA LEU A 38 6.75 4.30 -3.85
C LEU A 38 6.60 3.92 -5.34
N ASP A 39 5.42 4.15 -5.94
CA ASP A 39 5.26 3.92 -7.37
C ASP A 39 5.82 5.12 -8.15
N PRO A 40 6.80 4.92 -9.07
CA PRO A 40 7.34 6.01 -9.90
C PRO A 40 6.28 6.73 -10.74
N HIS A 41 5.12 6.09 -11.01
CA HIS A 41 4.00 6.76 -11.67
C HIS A 41 3.34 7.84 -10.80
N GLY A 42 3.61 7.88 -9.49
CA GLY A 42 3.12 8.88 -8.59
C GLY A 42 1.59 8.96 -8.48
N SER A 43 0.91 7.81 -8.58
CA SER A 43 -0.56 7.79 -8.61
C SER A 43 -1.20 8.31 -7.33
N MET A 44 -0.59 8.03 -6.16
CA MET A 44 -1.06 8.54 -4.87
C MET A 44 -0.70 10.03 -4.73
N THR A 45 0.47 10.43 -5.19
CA THR A 45 0.95 11.80 -5.22
C THR A 45 0.00 12.68 -6.04
N SER A 46 -0.32 12.23 -7.26
CA SER A 46 -1.29 12.90 -8.13
C SER A 46 -2.71 12.91 -7.56
N TYR A 47 -3.12 11.86 -6.85
CA TYR A 47 -4.41 11.79 -6.17
C TYR A 47 -4.60 12.95 -5.19
N PHE A 48 -3.56 13.32 -4.44
CA PHE A 48 -3.61 14.44 -3.49
C PHE A 48 -3.28 15.81 -4.13
N GLY A 49 -3.25 15.89 -5.46
CA GLY A 49 -3.12 17.16 -6.20
C GLY A 49 -1.70 17.64 -6.43
N TYR A 50 -0.70 16.80 -6.17
CA TYR A 50 0.70 17.11 -6.46
C TYR A 50 1.12 16.48 -7.79
N ASP A 51 1.96 17.17 -8.54
CA ASP A 51 2.49 16.67 -9.80
C ASP A 51 3.87 15.99 -9.57
N PRO A 52 3.98 14.65 -9.70
CA PRO A 52 5.21 13.92 -9.43
C PRO A 52 6.36 14.26 -10.40
N ASP A 53 6.06 14.90 -11.54
CA ASP A 53 7.06 15.33 -12.51
C ASP A 53 7.67 16.68 -12.19
N SER A 54 6.99 17.51 -11.39
CA SER A 54 7.39 18.88 -11.07
C SER A 54 7.82 19.09 -9.61
N LEU A 55 7.68 18.07 -8.75
CA LEU A 55 8.14 18.16 -7.36
C LEU A 55 9.65 18.33 -7.27
N GLU A 56 10.10 19.38 -6.60
CA GLU A 56 11.52 19.65 -6.33
C GLU A 56 12.10 18.58 -5.38
N HIS A 57 11.32 18.13 -4.40
CA HIS A 57 11.70 17.13 -3.41
C HIS A 57 10.66 16.01 -3.30
N SER A 58 11.16 14.78 -3.13
CA SER A 58 10.32 13.60 -3.01
C SER A 58 11.03 12.51 -2.19
N ASN A 59 10.41 11.35 -2.04
CA ASN A 59 11.07 10.22 -1.40
C ASN A 59 12.27 9.68 -2.19
N TYR A 60 12.49 10.11 -3.45
CA TYR A 60 13.73 9.83 -4.19
C TYR A 60 14.96 10.37 -3.46
N ASP A 61 14.86 11.54 -2.80
CA ASP A 61 15.96 12.17 -2.06
C ASP A 61 16.48 11.26 -0.94
N LEU A 62 15.62 10.41 -0.35
CA LEU A 62 16.02 9.44 0.67
C LEU A 62 17.02 8.41 0.14
N PHE A 63 16.95 8.08 -1.14
CA PHE A 63 17.79 7.06 -1.78
C PHE A 63 19.15 7.60 -2.25
N LEU A 64 19.34 8.92 -2.34
CA LEU A 64 20.58 9.54 -2.79
C LEU A 64 21.76 9.33 -1.82
N HIS A 65 21.49 8.93 -0.60
CA HIS A 65 22.47 8.82 0.49
C HIS A 65 23.03 7.39 0.69
N LYS A 66 23.08 6.58 -0.35
CA LYS A 66 23.68 5.22 -0.34
C LYS A 66 23.18 4.31 0.80
N GLY A 67 21.88 4.41 1.11
CA GLY A 67 21.25 3.62 2.17
C GLY A 67 21.38 4.20 3.60
N SER A 68 22.05 5.34 3.77
CA SER A 68 22.01 6.16 4.99
C SER A 68 20.93 7.23 4.80
N VAL A 69 20.04 7.42 5.77
CA VAL A 69 19.00 8.44 5.71
C VAL A 69 19.38 9.58 6.65
N PRO A 70 19.63 10.80 6.14
CA PRO A 70 19.96 11.94 7.00
C PRO A 70 18.88 12.21 8.04
N GLN A 71 19.30 12.63 9.23
CA GLN A 71 18.38 12.92 10.32
C GLN A 71 17.48 14.11 9.97
N GLY A 72 16.15 13.91 10.17
CA GLY A 72 15.13 14.92 9.89
C GLY A 72 14.69 15.00 8.43
N LEU A 73 15.46 14.46 7.48
CA LEU A 73 15.10 14.51 6.06
C LEU A 73 13.69 13.94 5.77
N PRO A 74 13.29 12.78 6.31
CA PRO A 74 11.94 12.25 6.03
C PRO A 74 10.82 13.22 6.43
N GLY A 75 10.98 13.93 7.55
CA GLY A 75 10.01 14.92 8.01
C GLY A 75 9.94 16.16 7.10
N GLN A 76 11.06 16.58 6.52
CA GLN A 76 11.12 17.73 5.61
C GLN A 76 10.44 17.45 4.25
N LEU A 77 10.34 16.18 3.86
CA LEU A 77 9.73 15.75 2.59
C LEU A 77 8.22 15.55 2.68
N LEU A 78 7.62 15.64 3.87
CA LEU A 78 6.20 15.42 4.05
C LEU A 78 5.38 16.56 3.47
N LEU A 79 4.36 16.20 2.70
CA LEU A 79 3.36 17.11 2.16
C LEU A 79 2.04 16.95 2.90
N SER A 80 1.27 18.03 3.01
CA SER A 80 -0.09 18.02 3.54
C SER A 80 -1.05 17.36 2.55
N THR A 81 -2.16 16.82 3.05
CA THR A 81 -3.26 16.34 2.23
C THR A 81 -4.54 17.11 2.56
N SER A 82 -5.65 16.72 1.93
CA SER A 82 -6.98 17.25 2.27
C SER A 82 -7.47 16.86 3.68
N ASP A 83 -6.76 15.96 4.37
CA ASP A 83 -7.04 15.54 5.75
C ASP A 83 -5.84 15.85 6.64
N GLU A 84 -6.02 16.68 7.67
CA GLU A 84 -4.96 17.09 8.61
C GLU A 84 -4.28 15.93 9.33
N ARG A 85 -4.92 14.76 9.40
CA ARG A 85 -4.37 13.56 10.03
C ARG A 85 -3.58 12.69 9.05
N ILE A 86 -3.54 13.04 7.77
CA ILE A 86 -2.83 12.30 6.73
C ILE A 86 -1.74 13.17 6.14
N SER A 87 -0.48 12.73 6.27
CA SER A 87 0.67 13.32 5.58
C SER A 87 1.12 12.41 4.44
N LEU A 88 1.56 13.00 3.35
CA LEU A 88 2.08 12.29 2.17
C LEU A 88 3.60 12.38 2.13
N LEU A 89 4.28 11.24 2.01
CA LEU A 89 5.66 11.18 1.53
C LEU A 89 5.61 10.90 0.03
N PRO A 90 5.82 11.94 -0.82
CA PRO A 90 5.46 11.89 -2.23
C PRO A 90 6.45 11.09 -3.07
N SER A 91 5.96 10.55 -4.17
CA SER A 91 6.75 9.97 -5.26
C SER A 91 7.23 11.03 -6.24
N SER A 92 8.24 10.66 -7.03
CA SER A 92 8.56 11.33 -8.30
C SER A 92 8.97 10.31 -9.36
N THR A 93 8.90 10.70 -10.62
CA THR A 93 9.34 9.86 -11.75
C THR A 93 10.82 9.49 -11.69
N ALA A 94 11.63 10.27 -10.94
CA ALA A 94 13.03 9.96 -10.69
C ALA A 94 13.24 8.59 -10.00
N LEU A 95 12.26 8.08 -9.24
CA LEU A 95 12.31 6.74 -8.63
C LEU A 95 12.49 5.63 -9.67
N ALA A 96 12.05 5.82 -10.92
CA ALA A 96 12.25 4.84 -11.99
C ALA A 96 13.74 4.60 -12.29
N THR A 97 14.61 5.55 -11.98
CA THR A 97 16.07 5.40 -12.16
C THR A 97 16.66 4.39 -11.19
N LEU A 98 16.10 4.30 -9.96
CA LEU A 98 16.55 3.34 -8.96
C LEU A 98 16.30 1.90 -9.39
N GLU A 99 15.18 1.63 -10.04
CA GLU A 99 14.85 0.28 -10.55
C GLU A 99 15.83 -0.18 -11.63
N ARG A 100 16.41 0.75 -12.41
CA ARG A 100 17.37 0.47 -13.47
C ARG A 100 18.80 0.35 -12.96
N GLN A 101 19.17 1.11 -11.94
CA GLN A 101 20.55 1.26 -11.46
C GLN A 101 20.91 0.36 -10.29
N SER A 102 19.92 -0.23 -9.61
CA SER A 102 20.12 -0.92 -8.32
C SER A 102 20.55 -2.39 -8.35
N PRO A 103 20.71 -3.12 -9.48
CA PRO A 103 21.23 -4.47 -9.40
C PRO A 103 22.62 -4.50 -8.74
N GLY A 104 22.70 -4.91 -7.47
CA GLY A 104 23.96 -5.06 -6.72
C GLY A 104 24.34 -3.95 -5.75
N GLN A 105 23.60 -2.85 -5.62
CA GLN A 105 23.88 -1.84 -4.58
C GLN A 105 23.37 -2.30 -3.20
N SER A 106 24.30 -2.63 -2.31
CA SER A 106 23.99 -2.99 -0.93
C SER A 106 23.47 -1.77 -0.15
N GLY A 107 22.48 -2.00 0.73
CA GLY A 107 21.98 -0.98 1.68
C GLY A 107 20.72 -0.24 1.22
N LEU A 108 20.36 -0.24 -0.07
CA LEU A 108 19.18 0.46 -0.58
C LEU A 108 17.84 -0.19 -0.19
N GLY A 109 17.83 -1.47 0.19
CA GLY A 109 16.59 -2.20 0.52
C GLY A 109 15.90 -1.80 1.83
N LEU A 110 16.54 -0.97 2.66
CA LEU A 110 16.04 -0.56 4.00
C LEU A 110 15.85 0.96 4.16
N VAL A 111 15.92 1.71 3.08
CA VAL A 111 15.83 3.18 3.12
C VAL A 111 14.50 3.62 3.73
N ILE A 112 13.38 3.05 3.28
CA ILE A 112 12.05 3.40 3.79
C ILE A 112 11.88 2.96 5.25
N ALA A 113 12.39 1.80 5.65
CA ALA A 113 12.36 1.38 7.06
C ALA A 113 13.12 2.36 7.98
N LYS A 114 14.29 2.82 7.54
CA LYS A 114 15.09 3.82 8.27
C LYS A 114 14.41 5.19 8.30
N SER A 115 13.75 5.58 7.21
CA SER A 115 12.99 6.84 7.13
C SER A 115 11.80 6.83 8.08
N LEU A 116 11.02 5.77 8.07
CA LEU A 116 9.86 5.63 8.95
C LEU A 116 10.25 5.49 10.43
N ALA A 117 11.45 4.96 10.73
CA ALA A 117 11.97 4.93 12.08
C ALA A 117 12.19 6.35 12.66
N GLN A 118 12.51 7.34 11.83
CA GLN A 118 12.63 8.74 12.28
C GLN A 118 11.28 9.41 12.56
N LEU A 119 10.20 8.91 11.91
CA LEU A 119 8.83 9.44 12.03
C LEU A 119 7.97 8.66 13.06
N TRP A 120 8.61 7.75 13.83
CA TRP A 120 7.90 6.78 14.66
C TRP A 120 6.97 7.39 15.72
N GLN A 121 7.33 8.54 16.27
CA GLN A 121 6.55 9.22 17.32
C GLN A 121 5.46 10.15 16.75
N ASP A 122 5.59 10.54 15.49
CA ASP A 122 4.70 11.51 14.86
C ASP A 122 3.44 10.86 14.29
N PHE A 123 3.51 9.58 13.94
CA PHE A 123 2.43 8.85 13.29
C PHE A 123 2.07 7.55 14.01
N ASP A 124 0.79 7.21 13.96
CA ASP A 124 0.26 5.94 14.49
C ASP A 124 0.37 4.82 13.45
N TYR A 125 0.18 5.16 12.16
CA TYR A 125 0.27 4.25 11.02
C TYR A 125 1.09 4.83 9.87
N ALA A 126 1.76 3.94 9.14
CA ALA A 126 2.31 4.23 7.81
C ALA A 126 1.69 3.25 6.81
N ILE A 127 1.18 3.75 5.67
CA ILE A 127 0.67 2.92 4.59
C ILE A 127 1.52 3.18 3.35
N ILE A 128 2.15 2.12 2.84
CA ILE A 128 3.07 2.18 1.71
C ILE A 128 2.36 1.64 0.47
N ASP A 129 2.16 2.50 -0.54
CA ASP A 129 1.74 2.09 -1.87
C ASP A 129 2.96 1.70 -2.70
N SER A 130 2.97 0.50 -3.27
CA SER A 130 4.14 -0.04 -3.95
C SER A 130 3.96 -0.11 -5.46
N PRO A 131 5.07 -0.03 -6.24
CA PRO A 131 5.01 -0.28 -7.68
C PRO A 131 4.64 -1.74 -7.98
N PRO A 132 4.17 -2.04 -9.22
CA PRO A 132 3.86 -3.40 -9.63
C PRO A 132 5.12 -4.24 -9.95
N LEU A 133 6.29 -3.62 -10.08
CA LEU A 133 7.53 -4.30 -10.42
C LEU A 133 8.23 -4.81 -9.16
N LEU A 134 8.80 -6.03 -9.26
CA LEU A 134 9.67 -6.57 -8.23
C LEU A 134 11.07 -5.98 -8.39
N GLY A 135 11.32 -4.87 -7.73
CA GLY A 135 12.60 -4.20 -7.70
C GLY A 135 12.92 -3.65 -6.32
N VAL A 136 13.87 -2.73 -6.24
CA VAL A 136 14.33 -2.16 -4.96
C VAL A 136 13.22 -1.44 -4.20
N LEU A 137 12.28 -0.82 -4.90
CA LEU A 137 11.18 -0.08 -4.29
C LEU A 137 10.17 -1.03 -3.61
N MET A 138 9.77 -2.13 -4.29
CA MET A 138 8.91 -3.14 -3.66
C MET A 138 9.62 -3.82 -2.49
N VAL A 139 10.92 -4.11 -2.60
CA VAL A 139 11.71 -4.65 -1.48
C VAL A 139 11.68 -3.68 -0.29
N ASN A 140 11.84 -2.38 -0.50
CA ASN A 140 11.73 -1.37 0.55
C ASN A 140 10.35 -1.37 1.23
N ALA A 141 9.27 -1.43 0.44
CA ALA A 141 7.91 -1.51 0.97
C ALA A 141 7.72 -2.73 1.88
N LEU A 142 8.13 -3.91 1.39
CA LEU A 142 7.98 -5.16 2.13
C LEU A 142 8.90 -5.24 3.34
N ALA A 143 10.15 -4.75 3.22
CA ALA A 143 11.12 -4.76 4.33
C ALA A 143 10.69 -3.85 5.50
N ALA A 144 10.08 -2.70 5.20
CA ALA A 144 9.60 -1.77 6.21
C ALA A 144 8.32 -2.22 6.93
N SER A 145 7.58 -3.16 6.37
CA SER A 145 6.21 -3.47 6.79
C SER A 145 6.10 -4.58 7.82
N GLN A 146 5.05 -4.51 8.63
CA GLN A 146 4.61 -5.51 9.60
C GLN A 146 3.35 -6.25 9.14
N GLN A 147 2.66 -5.74 8.13
CA GLN A 147 1.50 -6.36 7.48
C GLN A 147 1.53 -6.05 5.99
N LEU A 148 1.23 -7.04 5.16
CA LEU A 148 1.05 -6.86 3.73
C LEU A 148 -0.41 -7.04 3.35
N VAL A 149 -0.97 -6.09 2.63
CA VAL A 149 -2.28 -6.16 1.99
C VAL A 149 -2.07 -6.41 0.51
N ILE A 150 -2.64 -7.48 -0.03
CA ILE A 150 -2.50 -7.86 -1.44
C ILE A 150 -3.86 -7.71 -2.14
N PRO A 151 -4.16 -6.56 -2.75
CA PRO A 151 -5.36 -6.39 -3.56
C PRO A 151 -5.27 -7.28 -4.80
N VAL A 152 -6.33 -8.07 -5.06
CA VAL A 152 -6.39 -9.02 -6.19
C VAL A 152 -7.70 -8.82 -6.93
N GLN A 153 -7.63 -8.33 -8.16
CA GLN A 153 -8.80 -8.21 -9.02
C GLN A 153 -9.41 -9.59 -9.30
N THR A 154 -10.74 -9.71 -9.16
CA THR A 154 -11.45 -10.98 -9.38
C THR A 154 -11.65 -11.30 -10.86
N GLU A 155 -10.55 -11.63 -11.56
CA GLU A 155 -10.52 -11.99 -12.98
C GLU A 155 -9.66 -13.22 -13.26
N HIS A 156 -9.76 -13.81 -14.44
CA HIS A 156 -9.18 -15.10 -14.80
C HIS A 156 -7.66 -15.23 -14.51
N LEU A 157 -6.86 -14.19 -14.77
CA LEU A 157 -5.40 -14.24 -14.57
C LEU A 157 -4.96 -13.88 -13.14
N ALA A 158 -5.89 -13.54 -12.26
CA ALA A 158 -5.59 -13.06 -10.93
C ALA A 158 -4.84 -14.09 -10.08
N VAL A 159 -5.23 -15.35 -10.15
CA VAL A 159 -4.64 -16.44 -9.37
C VAL A 159 -3.15 -16.60 -9.70
N LYS A 160 -2.78 -16.61 -10.99
CA LYS A 160 -1.38 -16.72 -11.42
C LYS A 160 -0.54 -15.50 -10.96
N GLY A 161 -1.12 -14.30 -11.02
CA GLY A 161 -0.47 -13.08 -10.53
C GLY A 161 -0.22 -13.14 -9.02
N LEU A 162 -1.21 -13.63 -8.27
CA LEU A 162 -1.10 -13.80 -6.82
C LEU A 162 -0.03 -14.84 -6.44
N GLU A 163 0.02 -15.98 -7.13
CA GLU A 163 1.06 -17.00 -6.89
C GLU A 163 2.47 -16.43 -7.04
N ARG A 164 2.70 -15.61 -8.07
CA ARG A 164 3.98 -14.92 -8.24
C ARG A 164 4.29 -14.01 -7.06
N MET A 165 3.30 -13.25 -6.58
CA MET A 165 3.48 -12.37 -5.43
C MET A 165 3.78 -13.16 -4.15
N VAL A 166 3.09 -14.28 -3.89
CA VAL A 166 3.33 -15.15 -2.74
C VAL A 166 4.72 -15.80 -2.82
N ASN A 167 5.16 -16.24 -4.01
CA ASN A 167 6.53 -16.76 -4.21
C ASN A 167 7.59 -15.68 -3.93
N THR A 168 7.35 -14.45 -4.39
CA THR A 168 8.23 -13.31 -4.09
C THR A 168 8.31 -13.04 -2.59
N LEU A 169 7.16 -13.04 -1.90
CA LEU A 169 7.10 -12.87 -0.46
C LEU A 169 7.87 -13.98 0.27
N ALA A 170 7.75 -15.22 -0.17
CA ALA A 170 8.51 -16.35 0.38
C ALA A 170 10.02 -16.16 0.24
N MET A 171 10.49 -15.60 -0.89
CA MET A 171 11.91 -15.27 -1.09
C MET A 171 12.38 -14.18 -0.11
N ILE A 172 11.61 -13.12 0.06
CA ILE A 172 11.92 -12.01 0.98
C ILE A 172 11.89 -12.48 2.43
N ASN A 173 10.96 -13.34 2.80
CA ASN A 173 10.83 -13.89 4.14
C ASN A 173 12.04 -14.73 4.57
N ARG A 174 12.85 -15.28 3.65
CA ARG A 174 14.10 -15.98 3.98
C ARG A 174 15.13 -15.08 4.67
N SER A 175 15.11 -13.79 4.40
CA SER A 175 16.02 -12.80 5.00
C SER A 175 15.43 -12.09 6.22
N ARG A 176 14.15 -12.34 6.55
CA ARG A 176 13.46 -11.71 7.69
C ARG A 176 13.55 -12.62 8.93
N LYS A 177 13.66 -12.01 10.12
CA LYS A 177 13.60 -12.73 11.40
C LYS A 177 12.20 -13.34 11.64
N GLN A 178 11.16 -12.67 11.18
CA GLN A 178 9.76 -13.12 11.24
C GLN A 178 9.14 -12.98 9.85
N ALA A 179 8.36 -13.97 9.45
CA ALA A 179 7.62 -13.91 8.20
C ALA A 179 6.66 -12.71 8.21
N LEU A 180 6.56 -12.00 7.09
CA LEU A 180 5.62 -10.92 6.91
C LEU A 180 4.22 -11.49 6.75
N PRO A 181 3.30 -11.28 7.70
CA PRO A 181 1.91 -11.70 7.55
C PRO A 181 1.25 -10.93 6.41
N PHE A 182 0.36 -11.59 5.68
CA PHE A 182 -0.33 -10.96 4.57
C PHE A 182 -1.81 -11.31 4.52
N SER A 183 -2.60 -10.43 3.91
CA SER A 183 -4.01 -10.62 3.65
C SER A 183 -4.31 -10.40 2.19
N ILE A 184 -4.93 -11.39 1.55
CA ILE A 184 -5.41 -11.30 0.18
C ILE A 184 -6.77 -10.62 0.20
N VAL A 185 -6.89 -9.52 -0.56
CA VAL A 185 -8.11 -8.71 -0.62
C VAL A 185 -8.69 -8.77 -2.01
N PRO A 186 -9.80 -9.52 -2.22
CA PRO A 186 -10.50 -9.52 -3.51
C PRO A 186 -11.03 -8.12 -3.82
N THR A 187 -10.66 -7.57 -4.98
CA THR A 187 -11.04 -6.23 -5.42
C THR A 187 -11.76 -6.25 -6.76
N LEU A 188 -12.39 -5.12 -7.09
CA LEU A 188 -13.11 -4.93 -8.35
C LEU A 188 -14.12 -6.06 -8.63
N PHE A 189 -14.72 -6.57 -7.54
CA PHE A 189 -15.67 -7.66 -7.63
C PHE A 189 -16.99 -7.18 -8.26
N ASP A 190 -17.41 -7.87 -9.30
CA ASP A 190 -18.71 -7.65 -9.94
C ASP A 190 -19.53 -8.94 -9.90
N ARG A 191 -20.54 -8.98 -9.02
CA ARG A 191 -21.44 -10.13 -8.85
C ARG A 191 -22.25 -10.50 -10.10
N ARG A 192 -22.31 -9.61 -11.09
CA ARG A 192 -23.04 -9.84 -12.35
C ARG A 192 -22.26 -10.71 -13.32
N THR A 193 -20.94 -10.88 -13.10
CA THR A 193 -20.07 -11.64 -13.99
C THR A 193 -19.71 -13.00 -13.41
N GLN A 194 -19.87 -14.04 -14.23
CA GLN A 194 -19.49 -15.41 -13.86
C GLN A 194 -17.98 -15.51 -13.59
N ALA A 195 -17.16 -14.79 -14.35
CA ALA A 195 -15.70 -14.76 -14.16
C ALA A 195 -15.31 -14.27 -12.77
N SER A 196 -15.93 -13.18 -12.28
CA SER A 196 -15.66 -12.62 -10.95
C SER A 196 -16.06 -13.59 -9.84
N MET A 197 -17.26 -14.19 -9.97
CA MET A 197 -17.78 -15.17 -9.02
C MET A 197 -16.90 -16.44 -8.96
N HIS A 198 -16.51 -16.97 -10.12
CA HIS A 198 -15.64 -18.13 -10.21
C HIS A 198 -14.25 -17.85 -9.60
N THR A 199 -13.63 -16.75 -9.99
CA THR A 199 -12.30 -16.37 -9.48
C THR A 199 -12.30 -16.18 -7.97
N LEU A 200 -13.33 -15.52 -7.40
CA LEU A 200 -13.44 -15.36 -5.95
C LEU A 200 -13.52 -16.73 -5.25
N ARG A 201 -14.25 -17.69 -5.80
CA ARG A 201 -14.34 -19.05 -5.25
C ARG A 201 -12.98 -19.74 -5.28
N VAL A 202 -12.30 -19.74 -6.44
CA VAL A 202 -10.95 -20.32 -6.60
C VAL A 202 -9.93 -19.70 -5.63
N LEU A 203 -9.97 -18.37 -5.43
CA LEU A 203 -9.08 -17.70 -4.48
C LEU A 203 -9.33 -18.17 -3.03
N ARG A 204 -10.61 -18.33 -2.64
CA ARG A 204 -10.99 -18.81 -1.30
C ARG A 204 -10.60 -20.26 -1.06
N ASP A 205 -10.76 -21.11 -2.06
CA ASP A 205 -10.39 -22.53 -1.98
C ASP A 205 -8.87 -22.70 -1.89
N LYS A 206 -8.10 -21.82 -2.56
CA LYS A 206 -6.64 -21.96 -2.65
C LYS A 206 -5.90 -21.29 -1.50
N PHE A 207 -6.42 -20.21 -0.92
CA PHE A 207 -5.81 -19.41 0.14
C PHE A 207 -6.78 -19.19 1.31
N PRO A 208 -7.31 -20.26 1.93
CA PRO A 208 -8.37 -20.16 2.94
C PRO A 208 -7.97 -19.36 4.18
N GLU A 209 -6.69 -19.42 4.57
CA GLU A 209 -6.18 -18.76 5.78
C GLU A 209 -5.82 -17.28 5.55
N GLU A 210 -5.36 -16.93 4.34
CA GLU A 210 -4.84 -15.60 4.03
C GLU A 210 -5.87 -14.69 3.39
N ILE A 211 -6.96 -15.26 2.81
CA ILE A 211 -7.94 -14.46 2.11
C ILE A 211 -8.98 -13.84 3.05
N TRP A 212 -9.12 -12.53 2.96
CA TRP A 212 -10.26 -11.87 3.58
C TRP A 212 -11.58 -12.37 2.96
N GLN A 213 -12.52 -12.81 3.79
CA GLN A 213 -13.78 -13.40 3.34
C GLN A 213 -14.76 -12.41 2.68
N GLY A 214 -14.51 -11.10 2.85
CA GLY A 214 -15.21 -10.06 2.11
C GLY A 214 -14.64 -9.82 0.71
N TYR A 215 -15.06 -8.75 0.09
CA TYR A 215 -14.53 -8.25 -1.19
C TYR A 215 -14.78 -6.75 -1.33
N ILE A 216 -13.96 -6.07 -2.12
CA ILE A 216 -14.17 -4.68 -2.52
C ILE A 216 -14.93 -4.69 -3.86
N PRO A 217 -16.17 -4.18 -3.91
CA PRO A 217 -16.96 -4.17 -5.15
C PRO A 217 -16.43 -3.11 -6.14
N VAL A 218 -16.82 -3.25 -7.40
CA VAL A 218 -16.75 -2.14 -8.35
C VAL A 218 -17.65 -1.03 -7.83
N ASP A 219 -17.06 0.15 -7.58
CA ASP A 219 -17.77 1.33 -7.10
C ASP A 219 -17.18 2.60 -7.74
N THR A 220 -18.03 3.35 -8.46
CA THR A 220 -17.61 4.59 -9.14
C THR A 220 -17.29 5.70 -8.15
N ARG A 221 -17.87 5.68 -6.95
CA ARG A 221 -17.58 6.65 -5.89
C ARG A 221 -16.12 6.69 -5.47
N LEU A 222 -15.43 5.56 -5.55
CA LEU A 222 -13.98 5.51 -5.29
C LEU A 222 -13.17 6.30 -6.33
N ARG A 223 -13.63 6.31 -7.61
CA ARG A 223 -13.02 7.12 -8.68
C ARG A 223 -13.40 8.60 -8.55
N ASP A 224 -14.63 8.89 -8.18
CA ASP A 224 -15.08 10.26 -7.95
C ASP A 224 -14.30 10.91 -6.80
N ALA A 225 -14.02 10.18 -5.72
CA ALA A 225 -13.16 10.62 -4.62
C ALA A 225 -11.73 10.96 -5.09
N SER A 226 -11.16 10.13 -5.98
CA SER A 226 -9.85 10.40 -6.59
C SER A 226 -9.86 11.71 -7.39
N ARG A 227 -10.90 11.97 -8.15
CA ARG A 227 -11.06 13.22 -8.92
C ARG A 227 -11.18 14.44 -7.99
N ALA A 228 -11.77 14.26 -6.82
CA ALA A 228 -11.95 15.34 -5.84
C ALA A 228 -10.70 15.55 -4.95
N GLY A 229 -9.69 14.68 -5.00
CA GLY A 229 -8.48 14.76 -4.18
C GLY A 229 -8.70 14.52 -2.68
N VAL A 230 -9.80 13.85 -2.31
CA VAL A 230 -10.18 13.56 -0.93
C VAL A 230 -10.27 12.05 -0.69
N THR A 231 -10.13 11.60 0.55
CA THR A 231 -10.25 10.17 0.82
C THR A 231 -11.67 9.65 0.51
N PRO A 232 -11.83 8.38 0.11
CA PRO A 232 -13.16 7.84 -0.18
C PRO A 232 -14.16 7.99 0.97
N SER A 233 -13.70 7.89 2.23
CA SER A 233 -14.55 8.06 3.41
C SER A 233 -15.02 9.50 3.61
N GLN A 234 -14.20 10.49 3.25
CA GLN A 234 -14.59 11.92 3.25
C GLN A 234 -15.55 12.23 2.10
N PHE A 235 -15.35 11.63 0.93
CA PHE A 235 -16.17 11.87 -0.25
C PHE A 235 -17.59 11.31 -0.10
N ASP A 236 -17.69 10.01 0.25
CA ASP A 236 -18.98 9.33 0.46
C ASP A 236 -18.80 8.14 1.42
N GLY A 237 -18.83 8.42 2.71
CA GLY A 237 -18.62 7.43 3.78
C GLY A 237 -19.64 6.30 3.81
N LYS A 238 -20.76 6.42 3.06
CA LYS A 238 -21.84 5.42 2.96
C LYS A 238 -21.80 4.63 1.66
N SER A 239 -20.88 4.91 0.74
CA SER A 239 -20.75 4.15 -0.50
C SER A 239 -20.40 2.68 -0.24
N ARG A 240 -20.77 1.81 -1.16
CA ARG A 240 -20.53 0.36 -1.01
C ARG A 240 -19.03 0.04 -0.90
N GLY A 241 -18.21 0.75 -1.64
CA GLY A 241 -16.76 0.62 -1.60
C GLY A 241 -16.19 0.97 -0.24
N VAL A 242 -16.62 2.11 0.34
CA VAL A 242 -16.16 2.56 1.67
C VAL A 242 -16.62 1.62 2.77
N LEU A 243 -17.87 1.16 2.73
CA LEU A 243 -18.38 0.18 3.71
C LEU A 243 -17.58 -1.14 3.64
N ALA A 244 -17.20 -1.59 2.44
CA ALA A 244 -16.35 -2.76 2.26
C ALA A 244 -14.93 -2.54 2.82
N TYR A 245 -14.31 -1.37 2.57
CA TYR A 245 -13.02 -1.03 3.17
C TYR A 245 -13.09 -0.90 4.69
N ARG A 246 -14.19 -0.42 5.24
CA ARG A 246 -14.43 -0.37 6.69
C ARG A 246 -14.46 -1.77 7.31
N ALA A 247 -15.12 -2.72 6.64
CA ALA A 247 -15.11 -4.13 7.05
C ALA A 247 -13.71 -4.77 6.93
N LEU A 248 -12.97 -4.44 5.86
CA LEU A 248 -11.58 -4.86 5.70
C LEU A 248 -10.68 -4.30 6.80
N LEU A 249 -10.79 -3.00 7.12
CA LEU A 249 -10.01 -2.39 8.19
C LEU A 249 -10.25 -3.09 9.53
N LYS A 250 -11.52 -3.38 9.86
CA LYS A 250 -11.87 -4.13 11.07
C LYS A 250 -11.20 -5.51 11.10
N HIS A 251 -11.17 -6.21 9.98
CA HIS A 251 -10.49 -7.51 9.85
C HIS A 251 -8.97 -7.38 10.08
N LEU A 252 -8.30 -6.43 9.44
CA LEU A 252 -6.86 -6.21 9.57
C LEU A 252 -6.47 -5.83 11.02
N LEU A 253 -7.26 -5.00 11.68
CA LEU A 253 -7.04 -4.64 13.07
C LEU A 253 -7.22 -5.83 14.02
N ALA A 254 -8.19 -6.71 13.77
CA ALA A 254 -8.40 -7.93 14.56
C ALA A 254 -7.21 -8.91 14.44
N GLN A 255 -6.66 -9.08 13.23
CA GLN A 255 -5.45 -9.91 13.02
C GLN A 255 -4.24 -9.38 13.79
N GLN A 256 -4.08 -8.07 13.88
CA GLN A 256 -2.98 -7.46 14.65
C GLN A 256 -3.06 -7.74 16.14
N LEU A 257 -4.27 -7.73 16.72
CA LEU A 257 -4.46 -8.04 18.14
C LEU A 257 -4.06 -9.50 18.45
N VAL A 258 -4.42 -10.44 17.58
CA VAL A 258 -4.04 -11.86 17.74
C VAL A 258 -2.52 -12.03 17.67
N ALA A 259 -1.85 -11.37 16.73
CA ALA A 259 -0.40 -11.44 16.57
C ALA A 259 0.41 -10.80 17.72
N GLN A 260 -0.22 -9.99 18.59
CA GLN A 260 0.41 -9.39 19.76
C GLN A 260 0.32 -10.27 21.01
N VAL A 261 -0.63 -11.20 21.04
CA VAL A 261 -0.90 -12.10 22.18
C VAL A 261 -0.20 -13.45 22.01
N ALA A 262 0.20 -13.80 20.79
CA ALA A 262 0.97 -15.01 20.45
C ALA A 262 2.47 -14.74 20.49
#